data_7c34c8288c60f10e3a00c3e78f2a78ce
#
_entry.id   7c34c8288c60f10e3a00c3e78f2a78ce
#
_cell.length_a   1.000
_cell.length_b   1.000
_cell.length_c   1.000
_cell.angle_alpha   90.00
_cell.angle_beta   90.00
_cell.angle_gamma   90.00
#
_symmetry.space_group_name_H-M   'P 1'
#
loop_
_entity.id
_entity.type
_entity.pdbx_description
1 polymer ?
#
loop_
_entity_poly.entity_id
_entity_poly.type
_entity_poly.pdbx_seq_one_letter_code
_entity_poly.pdbx_strand_id
1 'polypeptide(L)'
;MTYRSPIKHCRACGTAVVYRLPDDGDTKQRAVCPACNTVHYENPLNVVGTVPALPDGRILLCKRNIEPRWGKWTLPAGFMELDETTAQGAARETDEEAGAQIEIGPLFSLLNVRRVGQVHLFYR
;
A
#
# COMPACT_ATOMS: atom_id res chain seq x y z
N MET A 1 -3.98 0.93 17.71
CA MET A 1 -5.32 0.74 17.16
C MET A 1 -5.25 0.66 15.65
N THR A 2 -5.73 -0.39 15.08
CA THR A 2 -5.81 -0.53 13.64
C THR A 2 -7.14 0.01 13.16
N TYR A 3 -7.15 0.71 12.05
CA TYR A 3 -8.38 1.20 11.46
C TYR A 3 -9.09 0.13 10.61
N ARG A 4 -8.42 -1.00 10.37
CA ARG A 4 -8.97 -2.09 9.58
C ARG A 4 -9.91 -2.95 10.42
N SER A 5 -11.03 -3.34 9.82
CA SER A 5 -11.94 -4.30 10.43
C SER A 5 -11.27 -5.67 10.51
N PRO A 6 -11.56 -6.46 11.56
CA PRO A 6 -11.09 -7.84 11.61
C PRO A 6 -11.57 -8.64 10.40
N ILE A 7 -10.79 -9.64 10.01
CA ILE A 7 -11.20 -10.60 8.99
C ILE A 7 -12.33 -11.45 9.55
N LYS A 8 -13.41 -11.60 8.80
CA LYS A 8 -14.60 -12.34 9.24
C LYS A 8 -14.73 -13.69 8.56
N HIS A 9 -14.30 -13.82 7.31
CA HIS A 9 -14.49 -15.03 6.52
C HIS A 9 -13.20 -15.42 5.80
N CYS A 10 -13.04 -16.73 5.63
CA CYS A 10 -11.89 -17.27 4.92
C CYS A 10 -11.97 -16.93 3.43
N ARG A 11 -10.92 -16.37 2.89
CA ARG A 11 -10.86 -16.04 1.47
C ARG A 11 -10.75 -17.28 0.56
N ALA A 12 -10.40 -18.44 1.14
CA ALA A 12 -10.24 -19.66 0.36
C ALA A 12 -11.57 -20.45 0.27
N CYS A 13 -12.35 -20.55 1.37
CA CYS A 13 -13.56 -21.37 1.39
C CYS A 13 -14.80 -20.65 1.89
N GLY A 14 -14.70 -19.41 2.34
CA GLY A 14 -15.82 -18.61 2.78
C GLY A 14 -16.32 -18.88 4.21
N THR A 15 -15.75 -19.85 4.91
CA THR A 15 -16.14 -20.17 6.28
C THR A 15 -15.74 -19.06 7.23
N ALA A 16 -16.52 -18.80 8.26
CA ALA A 16 -16.17 -17.82 9.30
C ALA A 16 -14.86 -18.22 9.98
N VAL A 17 -13.93 -17.26 10.08
CA VAL A 17 -12.62 -17.50 10.71
C VAL A 17 -12.67 -17.26 12.20
N VAL A 18 -11.69 -17.82 12.93
CA VAL A 18 -11.44 -17.53 14.35
C VAL A 18 -10.02 -16.98 14.50
N TYR A 19 -9.87 -16.03 15.43
CA TYR A 19 -8.55 -15.48 15.75
C TYR A 19 -7.93 -16.36 16.83
N ARG A 20 -6.84 -17.02 16.48
CA ARG A 20 -6.08 -17.90 17.38
C ARG A 20 -4.63 -18.00 16.95
N LEU A 21 -3.80 -18.59 17.79
CA LEU A 21 -2.43 -18.90 17.41
C LEU A 21 -2.44 -20.02 16.36
N PRO A 22 -1.76 -19.82 15.21
CA PRO A 22 -1.60 -20.90 14.23
C PRO A 22 -0.77 -22.06 14.79
N ASP A 23 -0.90 -23.23 14.16
CA ASP A 23 -0.19 -24.44 14.57
C ASP A 23 1.26 -24.49 14.07
N ASP A 24 1.73 -23.46 13.39
CA ASP A 24 3.04 -23.38 12.74
C ASP A 24 4.15 -22.77 13.60
N GLY A 25 3.87 -22.53 14.88
CA GLY A 25 4.82 -21.92 15.80
C GLY A 25 4.77 -20.40 15.88
N ASP A 26 3.81 -19.79 15.18
CA ASP A 26 3.59 -18.33 15.27
C ASP A 26 3.22 -17.96 16.70
N THR A 27 3.69 -16.81 17.13
CA THR A 27 3.47 -16.30 18.50
C THR A 27 2.36 -15.28 18.59
N LYS A 28 1.71 -14.94 17.47
CA LYS A 28 0.62 -13.96 17.41
C LYS A 28 -0.66 -14.59 16.92
N GLN A 29 -1.78 -14.07 17.41
CA GLN A 29 -3.08 -14.49 16.93
C GLN A 29 -3.28 -14.05 15.48
N ARG A 30 -3.79 -14.97 14.67
CA ARG A 30 -4.13 -14.73 13.27
C ARG A 30 -5.56 -15.18 13.02
N ALA A 31 -6.15 -14.70 11.94
CA ALA A 31 -7.42 -15.23 11.48
C ALA A 31 -7.18 -16.60 10.85
N VAL A 32 -7.68 -17.64 11.46
CA VAL A 32 -7.50 -19.02 11.02
C VAL A 32 -8.85 -19.63 10.67
N CYS A 33 -8.92 -20.27 9.51
CA CYS A 33 -10.14 -20.97 9.11
C CYS A 33 -10.24 -22.32 9.81
N PRO A 34 -11.33 -22.57 10.57
CA PRO A 34 -11.50 -23.88 11.23
C PRO A 34 -11.84 -24.99 10.25
N ALA A 35 -12.29 -24.66 9.03
CA ALA A 35 -12.68 -25.66 8.04
C ALA A 35 -11.51 -26.12 7.18
N CYS A 36 -10.73 -25.18 6.61
CA CYS A 36 -9.64 -25.52 5.69
C CYS A 36 -8.24 -25.20 6.25
N ASN A 37 -8.16 -24.69 7.47
CA ASN A 37 -6.92 -24.35 8.19
C ASN A 37 -6.07 -23.27 7.50
N THR A 38 -6.64 -22.49 6.58
CA THR A 38 -5.93 -21.36 5.98
C THR A 38 -5.66 -20.32 7.04
N VAL A 39 -4.41 -19.85 7.11
CA VAL A 39 -3.99 -18.77 8.00
C VAL A 39 -3.92 -17.49 7.19
N HIS A 40 -4.59 -16.44 7.68
CA HIS A 40 -4.64 -15.15 7.01
C HIS A 40 -3.66 -14.19 7.68
N TYR A 41 -2.64 -13.78 6.96
CA TYR A 41 -1.68 -12.80 7.43
C TYR A 41 -2.05 -11.43 6.90
N GLU A 42 -1.92 -10.43 7.75
CA GLU A 42 -2.14 -9.05 7.37
C GLU A 42 -0.86 -8.25 7.56
N ASN A 43 -0.49 -7.50 6.54
CA ASN A 43 0.68 -6.63 6.54
C ASN A 43 0.26 -5.21 6.19
N PRO A 44 1.10 -4.21 6.50
CA PRO A 44 0.86 -2.86 6.00
C PRO A 44 0.77 -2.84 4.48
N LEU A 45 -0.14 -2.05 3.95
CA LEU A 45 -0.22 -1.82 2.52
C LEU A 45 0.92 -0.93 2.07
N ASN A 46 1.50 -1.22 0.91
CA ASN A 46 2.56 -0.41 0.35
C ASN A 46 1.96 0.62 -0.59
N VAL A 47 2.26 1.88 -0.33
CA VAL A 47 1.95 3.01 -1.20
C VAL A 47 3.25 3.42 -1.87
N VAL A 48 3.25 3.50 -3.19
CA VAL A 48 4.44 3.82 -3.97
C VAL A 48 4.19 5.08 -4.79
N GLY A 49 5.19 5.93 -4.88
CA GLY A 49 5.05 7.18 -5.56
C GLY A 49 6.38 7.81 -5.90
N THR A 50 6.33 9.00 -6.45
CA THR A 50 7.52 9.72 -6.89
C THR A 50 7.53 11.16 -6.41
N VAL A 51 8.73 11.72 -6.36
CA VAL A 51 8.96 13.16 -6.28
C VAL A 51 9.49 13.57 -7.66
N PRO A 52 8.59 13.80 -8.65
CA PRO A 52 9.04 14.07 -10.02
C PRO A 52 9.60 15.48 -10.13
N ALA A 53 10.88 15.56 -10.46
CA ALA A 53 11.58 16.84 -10.57
C ALA A 53 11.80 17.19 -12.04
N LEU A 54 11.50 18.44 -12.38
CA LEU A 54 11.85 19.02 -13.68
C LEU A 54 13.31 19.49 -13.66
N PRO A 55 13.94 19.66 -14.86
CA PRO A 55 15.32 20.11 -14.91
C PRO A 55 15.60 21.44 -14.21
N ASP A 56 14.58 22.29 -14.09
CA ASP A 56 14.70 23.60 -13.42
C ASP A 56 14.44 23.53 -11.91
N GLY A 57 14.26 22.32 -11.36
CA GLY A 57 14.05 22.10 -9.92
C GLY A 57 12.62 22.13 -9.45
N ARG A 58 11.65 22.43 -10.32
CA ARG A 58 10.23 22.36 -9.95
C ARG A 58 9.80 20.93 -9.78
N ILE A 59 8.82 20.73 -8.90
CA ILE A 59 8.25 19.41 -8.58
C ILE A 59 6.84 19.33 -9.13
N LEU A 60 6.53 18.21 -9.78
CA LEU A 60 5.18 17.94 -10.26
C LEU A 60 4.30 17.48 -9.10
N LEU A 61 3.17 18.15 -8.91
CA LEU A 61 2.17 17.75 -7.93
C LEU A 61 0.83 17.48 -8.64
N CYS A 62 0.05 16.60 -8.05
CA CYS A 62 -1.28 16.27 -8.52
C CYS A 62 -2.33 16.87 -7.58
N LYS A 63 -3.40 17.41 -8.14
CA LYS A 63 -4.53 17.90 -7.36
C LYS A 63 -5.56 16.76 -7.25
N ARG A 64 -5.91 16.43 -6.02
CA ARG A 64 -6.87 15.35 -5.77
C ARG A 64 -8.26 15.75 -6.28
N ASN A 65 -8.93 14.84 -6.98
CA ASN A 65 -10.31 15.00 -7.40
C ASN A 65 -11.23 13.94 -6.81
N ILE A 66 -10.80 13.28 -5.73
CA ILE A 66 -11.59 12.33 -4.95
C ILE A 66 -11.37 12.54 -3.45
N GLU A 67 -12.33 12.09 -2.65
CA GLU A 67 -12.16 12.05 -1.20
C GLU A 67 -11.20 10.92 -0.78
N PRO A 68 -10.48 10.99 0.35
CA PRO A 68 -10.43 12.16 1.24
C PRO A 68 -9.56 13.29 0.67
N ARG A 69 -9.69 14.48 1.26
CA ARG A 69 -8.87 15.65 0.92
C ARG A 69 -9.04 16.14 -0.52
N TRP A 70 -10.27 16.18 -0.99
CA TRP A 70 -10.62 16.76 -2.29
C TRP A 70 -9.96 18.13 -2.47
N GLY A 71 -9.37 18.35 -3.64
CA GLY A 71 -8.77 19.63 -4.00
C GLY A 71 -7.39 19.91 -3.39
N LYS A 72 -6.87 19.02 -2.55
CA LYS A 72 -5.52 19.17 -2.01
C LYS A 72 -4.48 18.67 -3.00
N TRP A 73 -3.31 19.28 -2.93
CA TRP A 73 -2.16 18.89 -3.76
C TRP A 73 -1.39 17.77 -3.08
N THR A 74 -0.91 16.83 -3.87
CA THR A 74 -0.15 15.69 -3.39
C THR A 74 0.85 15.23 -4.44
N LEU A 75 1.87 14.48 -3.99
CA LEU A 75 2.74 13.77 -4.90
C LEU A 75 1.98 12.63 -5.58
N PRO A 76 2.33 12.29 -6.84
CA PRO A 76 1.73 11.11 -7.49
C PRO A 76 2.09 9.86 -6.71
N ALA A 77 1.10 9.11 -6.27
CA ALA A 77 1.27 7.89 -5.49
C ALA A 77 -0.02 7.07 -5.47
N GLY A 78 0.13 5.77 -5.27
CA GLY A 78 -1.00 4.86 -5.13
C GLY A 78 -0.54 3.51 -4.60
N PHE A 79 -1.47 2.60 -4.45
CA PHE A 79 -1.16 1.28 -3.93
C PHE A 79 -0.35 0.46 -4.92
N MET A 80 0.69 -0.19 -4.38
CA MET A 80 1.50 -1.13 -5.14
C MET A 80 0.64 -2.33 -5.54
N GLU A 81 0.81 -2.78 -6.78
CA GLU A 81 0.14 -3.96 -7.30
C GLU A 81 1.04 -5.19 -7.19
N LEU A 82 0.41 -6.37 -7.26
CA LEU A 82 1.16 -7.61 -7.36
C LEU A 82 1.96 -7.64 -8.67
N ASP A 83 3.05 -8.36 -8.66
CA ASP A 83 3.92 -8.57 -9.84
C ASP A 83 4.65 -7.32 -10.33
N GLU A 84 4.71 -6.27 -9.53
CA GLU A 84 5.56 -5.12 -9.84
C GLU A 84 6.54 -4.85 -8.71
N THR A 85 7.68 -4.25 -9.03
CA THR A 85 8.59 -3.71 -8.02
C THR A 85 8.05 -2.38 -7.49
N THR A 86 8.56 -1.93 -6.36
CA THR A 86 8.18 -0.62 -5.82
C THR A 86 8.48 0.50 -6.81
N ALA A 87 9.62 0.44 -7.49
CA ALA A 87 9.98 1.44 -8.50
C ALA A 87 9.04 1.40 -9.71
N GLN A 88 8.69 0.21 -10.18
CA GLN A 88 7.74 0.04 -11.27
C GLN A 88 6.37 0.59 -10.90
N GLY A 89 5.90 0.30 -9.71
CA GLY A 89 4.63 0.81 -9.20
C GLY A 89 4.62 2.33 -9.09
N ALA A 90 5.71 2.90 -8.60
CA ALA A 90 5.85 4.36 -8.49
C ALA A 90 5.78 5.03 -9.87
N ALA A 91 6.46 4.46 -10.86
CA ALA A 91 6.42 4.97 -12.24
C ALA A 91 5.02 4.85 -12.85
N ARG A 92 4.37 3.71 -12.64
CA ARG A 92 3.00 3.46 -13.14
C ARG A 92 2.02 4.47 -12.55
N GLU A 93 2.05 4.67 -11.24
CA GLU A 93 1.15 5.63 -10.58
C GLU A 93 1.40 7.06 -11.07
N THR A 94 2.64 7.42 -11.31
CA THR A 94 2.96 8.75 -11.85
C THR A 94 2.39 8.94 -13.25
N ASP A 95 2.50 7.92 -14.10
CA ASP A 95 1.91 7.96 -15.44
C ASP A 95 0.38 8.04 -15.38
N GLU A 96 -0.25 7.20 -14.56
CA GLU A 96 -1.70 7.16 -14.43
C GLU A 96 -2.28 8.47 -13.88
N GLU A 97 -1.66 9.04 -12.84
CA GLU A 97 -2.20 10.21 -12.16
C GLU A 97 -1.81 11.53 -12.82
N ALA A 98 -0.63 11.61 -13.39
CA ALA A 98 -0.09 12.87 -13.93
C ALA A 98 0.17 12.83 -15.44
N GLY A 99 0.02 11.67 -16.07
CA GLY A 99 0.35 11.51 -17.48
C GLY A 99 1.83 11.71 -17.77
N ALA A 100 2.70 11.59 -16.76
CA ALA A 100 4.11 11.87 -16.89
C ALA A 100 4.91 10.58 -16.95
N GLN A 101 5.73 10.46 -17.97
CA GLN A 101 6.75 9.41 -18.05
C GLN A 101 8.02 9.93 -17.43
N ILE A 102 8.53 9.18 -16.47
CA ILE A 102 9.67 9.62 -15.67
C ILE A 102 10.77 8.58 -15.70
N GLU A 103 11.97 9.05 -15.43
CA GLU A 103 13.13 8.21 -15.18
C GLU A 103 13.24 8.03 -13.65
N ILE A 104 13.15 6.79 -13.18
CA ILE A 104 13.22 6.49 -11.75
C ILE A 104 14.66 6.53 -11.28
N GLY A 105 14.92 7.37 -10.30
CA GLY A 105 16.18 7.41 -9.57
C GLY A 105 16.14 6.61 -8.28
N PRO A 106 16.96 6.95 -7.30
CA PRO A 106 17.02 6.19 -6.05
C PRO A 106 15.81 6.43 -5.16
N LEU A 107 15.59 5.53 -4.21
CA LEU A 107 14.61 5.73 -3.15
C LEU A 107 14.93 7.01 -2.40
N PHE A 108 13.96 7.90 -2.32
CA PHE A 108 14.11 9.20 -1.67
C PHE A 108 13.64 9.15 -0.22
N SER A 109 12.50 8.50 0.03
CA SER A 109 11.88 8.51 1.35
C SER A 109 11.08 7.24 1.59
N LEU A 110 11.16 6.74 2.82
CA LEU A 110 10.30 5.67 3.32
C LEU A 110 9.59 6.20 4.57
N LEU A 111 8.27 6.21 4.56
CA LEU A 111 7.46 6.73 5.64
C LEU A 111 6.61 5.61 6.24
N ASN A 112 6.69 5.46 7.54
CA ASN A 112 5.84 4.51 8.27
C ASN A 112 4.58 5.23 8.72
N VAL A 113 3.46 4.92 8.09
CA VAL A 113 2.16 5.52 8.41
C VAL A 113 1.35 4.50 9.22
N ARG A 114 1.76 4.30 10.47
CA ARG A 114 1.24 3.23 11.33
C ARG A 114 -0.26 3.36 11.58
N ARG A 115 -0.75 4.57 11.74
CA ARG A 115 -2.15 4.82 12.07
C ARG A 115 -3.12 4.26 11.04
N VAL A 116 -2.74 4.24 9.77
CA VAL A 116 -3.57 3.70 8.70
C VAL A 116 -3.04 2.36 8.15
N GLY A 117 -2.01 1.78 8.78
CA GLY A 117 -1.47 0.50 8.36
C GLY A 117 -0.83 0.55 6.97
N GLN A 118 -0.02 1.56 6.72
CA GLN A 118 0.62 1.77 5.42
C GLN A 118 2.11 2.06 5.57
N VAL A 119 2.86 1.70 4.54
CA VAL A 119 4.25 2.11 4.34
C VAL A 119 4.29 2.85 3.00
N HIS A 120 4.83 4.06 3.01
CA HIS A 120 4.93 4.89 1.81
C HIS A 120 6.38 4.94 1.34
N LEU A 121 6.60 4.62 0.06
CA LEU A 121 7.92 4.62 -0.57
C LEU A 121 7.90 5.60 -1.74
N PHE A 122 8.75 6.63 -1.67
CA PHE A 122 8.84 7.64 -2.72
C PHE A 122 10.21 7.61 -3.37
N TYR A 123 10.22 7.63 -4.69
CA TYR A 123 11.43 7.67 -5.53
C TYR A 123 11.61 9.05 -6.14
N ARG A 124 12.87 9.44 -6.36
CA ARG A 124 13.21 10.67 -7.06
C ARG A 124 13.22 10.45 -8.56
#